data_995f04dae4c2fe9af126bd06350274c0
#
_entry.id   995f04dae4c2fe9af126bd06350274c0
#
_cell.length_a   1.000
_cell.length_b   1.000
_cell.length_c   1.000
_cell.angle_alpha   90.00
_cell.angle_beta   90.00
_cell.angle_gamma   90.00
#
_symmetry.space_group_name_H-M   'P 1'
#
loop_
_entity.id
_entity.type
_entity.pdbx_description
1 polymer ?
#
loop_
_entity_poly.entity_id
_entity_poly.type
_entity_poly.pdbx_seq_one_letter_code
_entity_poly.pdbx_strand_id
1 'polypeptide(L)'
;MKVLHILYQSLPNISGSSIRSRDILNNQLKIGVKPIVVTSPFQNPKTNGKSFEEIDGIKYYRTFSNKNELVNENKASLFLQIKKFFRVISFSIKVYSIAKKEKIDVIHAHAMFFCAIAGKITSIILNKPLIYEVRSLWEERFKRTSFLNYIIFSFSTFLETFCMFLADHLIAINQNLKIELQNRLILKKRKITVVENAVDFDRIITSKNTRSELVFGYIGTLSPIEGLNLLIEAFNNLNLPNKLLIFGDGIQLENLKKLSASNSNIIFQGKISSSEILKAYNQIDIIVNPRKSSYLTNSVTPLKTIEAMAHKKLVIASDVGGMKELIKDDQTGILFKSGDLFELEKALLKVLETNDLNSFIDNAYDYIYKQRNWYHNAKLYKKLYSKLKNGK
;
A
#
# COMPACT_ATOMS: atom_id res chain seq x y z
N MET A 1 0.19 9.17 -24.90
CA MET A 1 1.10 9.83 -23.96
C MET A 1 1.90 8.77 -23.24
N LYS A 2 3.25 8.87 -23.24
CA LYS A 2 4.16 7.93 -22.55
C LYS A 2 4.58 8.48 -21.20
N VAL A 3 4.39 7.70 -20.14
CA VAL A 3 4.74 8.10 -18.78
C VAL A 3 5.80 7.14 -18.22
N LEU A 4 6.91 7.70 -17.75
CA LEU A 4 7.96 6.93 -17.09
C LEU A 4 7.64 6.83 -15.60
N HIS A 5 7.37 5.62 -15.11
CA HIS A 5 7.19 5.32 -13.70
C HIS A 5 8.51 4.83 -13.10
N ILE A 6 9.04 5.58 -12.13
CA ILE A 6 10.24 5.21 -11.38
C ILE A 6 9.80 4.61 -10.06
N LEU A 7 10.00 3.29 -9.89
CA LEU A 7 9.50 2.53 -8.75
C LEU A 7 10.63 2.04 -7.86
N TYR A 8 10.43 2.10 -6.54
CA TYR A 8 11.33 1.44 -5.59
C TYR A 8 11.28 -0.07 -5.75
N GLN A 9 10.07 -0.63 -5.71
CA GLN A 9 9.78 -2.06 -5.89
C GLN A 9 8.56 -2.23 -6.78
N SER A 10 8.53 -3.34 -7.52
CA SER A 10 7.40 -3.73 -8.36
C SER A 10 7.24 -5.26 -8.36
N LEU A 11 6.25 -5.79 -9.05
CA LEU A 11 6.13 -7.23 -9.27
C LEU A 11 7.45 -7.80 -9.82
N PRO A 12 7.82 -9.04 -9.46
CA PRO A 12 7.05 -10.05 -8.73
C PRO A 12 7.07 -9.92 -7.20
N ASN A 13 7.69 -8.87 -6.64
CA ASN A 13 7.65 -8.64 -5.19
C ASN A 13 6.26 -8.14 -4.80
N ILE A 14 5.56 -8.91 -3.96
CA ILE A 14 4.22 -8.58 -3.49
C ILE A 14 4.32 -7.74 -2.23
N SER A 15 3.82 -6.52 -2.31
CA SER A 15 3.65 -5.57 -1.21
C SER A 15 2.50 -4.62 -1.54
N GLY A 16 1.94 -3.91 -0.57
CA GLY A 16 0.91 -2.90 -0.85
C GLY A 16 1.36 -1.85 -1.88
N SER A 17 2.65 -1.46 -1.84
CA SER A 17 3.23 -0.52 -2.80
C SER A 17 3.32 -1.09 -4.21
N SER A 18 3.71 -2.37 -4.38
CA SER A 18 3.81 -3.00 -5.69
C SER A 18 2.44 -3.32 -6.29
N ILE A 19 1.46 -3.71 -5.47
CA ILE A 19 0.07 -3.91 -5.89
C ILE A 19 -0.51 -2.57 -6.37
N ARG A 20 -0.39 -1.49 -5.58
CA ARG A 20 -0.81 -0.16 -5.99
C ARG A 20 -0.18 0.26 -7.32
N SER A 21 1.12 0.03 -7.50
CA SER A 21 1.81 0.37 -8.76
C SER A 21 1.26 -0.42 -9.93
N ARG A 22 1.07 -1.74 -9.79
CA ARG A 22 0.48 -2.59 -10.82
C ARG A 22 -0.89 -2.07 -11.26
N ASP A 23 -1.75 -1.75 -10.29
CA ASP A 23 -3.13 -1.35 -10.58
C ASP A 23 -3.18 0.04 -11.22
N ILE A 24 -2.31 0.97 -10.82
CA ILE A 24 -2.11 2.25 -11.52
C ILE A 24 -1.73 2.01 -12.98
N LEU A 25 -0.69 1.20 -13.24
CA LEU A 25 -0.14 0.97 -14.56
C LEU A 25 -1.16 0.31 -15.49
N ASN A 26 -1.85 -0.75 -15.02
CA ASN A 26 -2.84 -1.49 -15.79
C ASN A 26 -4.04 -0.59 -16.15
N ASN A 27 -4.55 0.20 -15.20
CA ASN A 27 -5.67 1.10 -15.47
C ASN A 27 -5.28 2.31 -16.31
N GLN A 28 -4.03 2.77 -16.26
CA GLN A 28 -3.51 3.77 -17.19
C GLN A 28 -3.46 3.23 -18.63
N LEU A 29 -3.03 1.97 -18.81
CA LEU A 29 -3.01 1.33 -20.13
C LEU A 29 -4.42 1.26 -20.72
N LYS A 30 -5.44 0.88 -19.95
CA LYS A 30 -6.86 0.82 -20.37
C LYS A 30 -7.39 2.16 -20.92
N ILE A 31 -6.88 3.30 -20.42
CA ILE A 31 -7.31 4.64 -20.85
C ILE A 31 -6.38 5.30 -21.88
N GLY A 32 -5.47 4.51 -22.51
CA GLY A 32 -4.59 4.98 -23.57
C GLY A 32 -3.37 5.80 -23.10
N VAL A 33 -3.00 5.72 -21.82
CA VAL A 33 -1.68 6.12 -21.34
C VAL A 33 -0.74 4.94 -21.51
N LYS A 34 0.48 5.17 -21.99
CA LYS A 34 1.50 4.12 -22.19
C LYS A 34 2.52 4.19 -21.04
N PRO A 35 2.35 3.41 -19.96
CA PRO A 35 3.30 3.37 -18.86
C PRO A 35 4.57 2.61 -19.26
N ILE A 36 5.71 3.14 -18.80
CA ILE A 36 7.02 2.51 -18.91
C ILE A 36 7.60 2.50 -17.51
N VAL A 37 8.10 1.37 -17.05
CA VAL A 37 8.56 1.20 -15.68
C VAL A 37 10.06 1.06 -15.62
N VAL A 38 10.70 1.80 -14.70
CA VAL A 38 12.08 1.58 -14.28
C VAL A 38 12.07 1.27 -12.78
N THR A 39 12.60 0.10 -12.41
CA THR A 39 12.70 -0.30 -11.01
C THR A 39 14.08 0.02 -10.45
N SER A 40 14.11 0.36 -9.16
CA SER A 40 15.34 0.74 -8.46
C SER A 40 16.33 -0.43 -8.36
N PRO A 41 17.62 -0.13 -8.14
CA PRO A 41 18.64 -1.16 -7.90
C PRO A 41 18.49 -1.87 -6.54
N PHE A 42 17.57 -1.42 -5.71
CA PHE A 42 17.28 -1.97 -4.38
C PHE A 42 16.09 -2.94 -4.38
N GLN A 43 15.53 -3.25 -5.54
CA GLN A 43 14.53 -4.30 -5.62
C GLN A 43 15.18 -5.67 -5.40
N ASN A 44 14.58 -6.49 -4.51
CA ASN A 44 15.04 -7.86 -4.29
C ASN A 44 14.94 -8.68 -5.61
N PRO A 45 15.98 -9.43 -6.00
CA PRO A 45 16.10 -10.06 -7.32
C PRO A 45 15.25 -11.34 -7.50
N LYS A 46 13.98 -11.33 -7.11
CA LYS A 46 13.03 -12.42 -7.46
C LYS A 46 12.72 -12.50 -8.97
N THR A 47 13.35 -11.66 -9.79
CA THR A 47 13.08 -11.48 -11.22
C THR A 47 13.95 -12.34 -12.13
N ASN A 48 14.50 -13.46 -11.68
CA ASN A 48 15.37 -14.35 -12.46
C ASN A 48 16.55 -13.65 -13.20
N GLY A 49 16.96 -12.46 -12.72
CA GLY A 49 18.10 -11.71 -13.26
C GLY A 49 17.84 -10.99 -14.59
N LYS A 50 16.62 -10.95 -15.09
CA LYS A 50 16.29 -10.22 -16.34
C LYS A 50 16.41 -8.71 -16.12
N SER A 51 17.13 -8.03 -17.00
CA SER A 51 17.25 -6.56 -17.02
C SER A 51 16.07 -5.87 -17.70
N PHE A 52 15.29 -6.61 -18.48
CA PHE A 52 14.10 -6.15 -19.20
C PHE A 52 13.07 -7.27 -19.26
N GLU A 53 11.82 -6.94 -19.09
CA GLU A 53 10.68 -7.83 -19.32
C GLU A 53 9.44 -7.02 -19.70
N GLU A 54 8.51 -7.66 -20.39
CA GLU A 54 7.19 -7.10 -20.67
C GLU A 54 6.13 -7.93 -19.93
N ILE A 55 5.31 -7.26 -19.14
CA ILE A 55 4.25 -7.87 -18.32
C ILE A 55 2.95 -7.13 -18.63
N ASP A 56 1.93 -7.83 -19.07
CA ASP A 56 0.60 -7.26 -19.41
C ASP A 56 0.70 -6.09 -20.42
N GLY A 57 1.63 -6.13 -21.39
CA GLY A 57 1.86 -5.07 -22.36
C GLY A 57 2.63 -3.85 -21.81
N ILE A 58 3.18 -3.95 -20.60
CA ILE A 58 3.94 -2.89 -19.93
C ILE A 58 5.41 -3.27 -19.87
N LYS A 59 6.29 -2.35 -20.33
CA LYS A 59 7.73 -2.52 -20.32
C LYS A 59 8.33 -2.24 -18.95
N TYR A 60 9.03 -3.22 -18.37
CA TYR A 60 9.76 -3.12 -17.11
C TYR A 60 11.27 -3.18 -17.35
N TYR A 61 11.96 -2.10 -17.09
CA TYR A 61 13.42 -2.02 -17.06
C TYR A 61 13.91 -2.23 -15.63
N ARG A 62 14.69 -3.29 -15.39
CA ARG A 62 15.23 -3.69 -14.10
C ARG A 62 16.65 -3.19 -13.94
N THR A 63 16.95 -2.45 -12.88
CA THR A 63 18.27 -1.83 -12.70
C THR A 63 19.10 -2.45 -11.59
N PHE A 64 18.65 -3.55 -11.01
CA PHE A 64 19.39 -4.23 -9.94
C PHE A 64 20.75 -4.76 -10.43
N SER A 65 21.72 -4.78 -9.54
CA SER A 65 23.02 -5.41 -9.72
C SER A 65 23.08 -6.69 -8.89
N ASN A 66 23.70 -7.72 -9.44
CA ASN A 66 24.02 -9.08 -8.92
C ASN A 66 23.32 -9.61 -7.65
N LYS A 67 22.91 -10.87 -7.74
CA LYS A 67 22.07 -11.67 -6.84
C LYS A 67 22.53 -11.75 -5.37
N ASN A 68 23.82 -11.56 -5.06
CA ASN A 68 24.40 -11.93 -3.76
C ASN A 68 24.65 -10.78 -2.77
N GLU A 69 24.39 -9.53 -3.13
CA GLU A 69 24.81 -8.38 -2.30
C GLU A 69 23.74 -7.85 -1.35
N LEU A 70 22.49 -8.30 -1.46
CA LEU A 70 21.36 -7.75 -0.67
C LEU A 70 21.13 -8.46 0.68
N VAL A 71 21.84 -9.56 0.95
CA VAL A 71 21.57 -10.44 2.11
C VAL A 71 22.15 -9.91 3.43
N ASN A 72 23.10 -8.94 3.41
CA ASN A 72 23.82 -8.45 4.59
C ASN A 72 23.66 -6.95 4.88
N GLU A 73 22.46 -6.37 4.69
CA GLU A 73 22.25 -4.92 4.86
C GLU A 73 22.28 -4.39 6.31
N ASN A 74 22.38 -5.26 7.31
CA ASN A 74 22.33 -4.85 8.72
C ASN A 74 23.66 -4.38 9.34
N LYS A 75 24.76 -4.32 8.56
CA LYS A 75 26.03 -3.73 9.03
C LYS A 75 26.21 -2.33 8.45
N ALA A 76 26.10 -1.32 9.29
CA ALA A 76 26.31 0.09 8.98
C ALA A 76 27.81 0.42 8.75
N SER A 77 28.42 -0.16 7.71
CA SER A 77 29.77 0.18 7.29
C SER A 77 29.74 1.40 6.37
N LEU A 78 30.65 2.36 6.56
CA LEU A 78 30.82 3.53 5.69
C LEU A 78 30.99 3.11 4.22
N PHE A 79 31.68 2.02 3.96
CA PHE A 79 31.87 1.44 2.63
C PHE A 79 30.53 1.05 1.96
N LEU A 80 29.59 0.50 2.73
CA LEU A 80 28.26 0.17 2.21
C LEU A 80 27.44 1.42 1.87
N GLN A 81 27.59 2.50 2.63
CA GLN A 81 26.91 3.77 2.33
C GLN A 81 27.46 4.40 1.05
N ILE A 82 28.77 4.42 0.86
CA ILE A 82 29.45 4.88 -0.36
C ILE A 82 28.97 4.05 -1.55
N LYS A 83 28.90 2.73 -1.42
CA LYS A 83 28.38 1.82 -2.47
C LYS A 83 26.93 2.12 -2.82
N LYS A 84 26.08 2.39 -1.82
CA LYS A 84 24.69 2.81 -2.05
C LYS A 84 24.60 4.13 -2.81
N PHE A 85 25.43 5.10 -2.49
CA PHE A 85 25.51 6.39 -3.20
C PHE A 85 25.86 6.20 -4.69
N PHE A 86 26.91 5.44 -5.04
CA PHE A 86 27.25 5.15 -6.42
C PHE A 86 26.15 4.38 -7.17
N ARG A 87 25.41 3.52 -6.47
CA ARG A 87 24.25 2.84 -7.06
C ARG A 87 23.14 3.84 -7.44
N VAL A 88 22.89 4.87 -6.63
CA VAL A 88 21.90 5.91 -6.96
C VAL A 88 22.34 6.73 -8.17
N ILE A 89 23.63 7.04 -8.31
CA ILE A 89 24.17 7.72 -9.51
C ILE A 89 23.98 6.86 -10.75
N SER A 90 24.44 5.60 -10.71
CA SER A 90 24.27 4.65 -11.82
C SER A 90 22.79 4.46 -12.19
N PHE A 91 21.91 4.42 -11.19
CA PHE A 91 20.46 4.37 -11.38
C PHE A 91 19.94 5.60 -12.12
N SER A 92 20.38 6.80 -11.74
CA SER A 92 19.96 8.06 -12.36
C SER A 92 20.37 8.11 -13.85
N ILE A 93 21.58 7.63 -14.17
CA ILE A 93 22.05 7.52 -15.57
C ILE A 93 21.18 6.55 -16.37
N LYS A 94 20.83 5.39 -15.80
CA LYS A 94 19.96 4.40 -16.45
C LYS A 94 18.55 4.95 -16.66
N VAL A 95 17.98 5.65 -15.67
CA VAL A 95 16.68 6.30 -15.78
C VAL A 95 16.65 7.29 -16.93
N TYR A 96 17.66 8.16 -17.01
CA TYR A 96 17.82 9.10 -18.14
C TYR A 96 17.93 8.40 -19.50
N SER A 97 18.79 7.39 -19.63
CA SER A 97 18.99 6.64 -20.86
C SER A 97 17.69 5.99 -21.35
N ILE A 98 16.92 5.36 -20.43
CA ILE A 98 15.65 4.72 -20.75
C ILE A 98 14.60 5.78 -21.13
N ALA A 99 14.52 6.87 -20.39
CA ALA A 99 13.61 7.99 -20.65
C ALA A 99 13.81 8.57 -22.06
N LYS A 100 15.09 8.78 -22.45
CA LYS A 100 15.49 9.27 -23.78
C LYS A 100 15.14 8.25 -24.89
N LYS A 101 15.50 6.96 -24.68
CA LYS A 101 15.22 5.86 -25.61
C LYS A 101 13.71 5.72 -25.88
N GLU A 102 12.90 5.74 -24.85
CA GLU A 102 11.45 5.54 -24.94
C GLU A 102 10.69 6.81 -25.35
N LYS A 103 11.35 7.96 -25.42
CA LYS A 103 10.78 9.27 -25.78
C LYS A 103 9.56 9.58 -24.90
N ILE A 104 9.78 9.66 -23.57
CA ILE A 104 8.73 9.87 -22.58
C ILE A 104 8.19 11.31 -22.58
N ASP A 105 6.94 11.46 -22.18
CA ASP A 105 6.28 12.77 -22.05
C ASP A 105 6.31 13.32 -20.63
N VAL A 106 6.16 12.44 -19.61
CA VAL A 106 6.05 12.77 -18.18
C VAL A 106 6.84 11.77 -17.36
N ILE A 107 7.46 12.24 -16.28
CA ILE A 107 8.14 11.42 -15.29
C ILE A 107 7.27 11.35 -14.03
N HIS A 108 7.01 10.14 -13.54
CA HIS A 108 6.28 9.89 -12.31
C HIS A 108 7.13 9.04 -11.36
N ALA A 109 7.78 9.69 -10.40
CA ALA A 109 8.53 9.02 -9.36
C ALA A 109 7.61 8.62 -8.19
N HIS A 110 7.77 7.39 -7.71
CA HIS A 110 6.96 6.86 -6.61
C HIS A 110 7.85 6.58 -5.42
N ALA A 111 7.42 7.00 -4.27
CA ALA A 111 8.02 6.88 -2.94
C ALA A 111 9.49 6.42 -2.91
N MET A 112 10.25 6.96 -2.03
CA MET A 112 11.70 6.97 -1.82
C MET A 112 12.41 8.10 -2.59
N PHE A 113 13.06 8.94 -1.82
CA PHE A 113 13.77 10.14 -2.28
C PHE A 113 14.69 9.91 -3.48
N PHE A 114 15.39 8.78 -3.56
CA PHE A 114 16.31 8.50 -4.69
C PHE A 114 15.58 8.27 -6.02
N CYS A 115 14.30 7.82 -6.00
CA CYS A 115 13.47 7.80 -7.21
C CYS A 115 13.15 9.24 -7.69
N ALA A 116 12.88 10.15 -6.74
CA ALA A 116 12.67 11.56 -7.04
C ALA A 116 13.96 12.24 -7.55
N ILE A 117 15.14 11.93 -6.97
CA ILE A 117 16.44 12.44 -7.43
C ILE A 117 16.69 12.01 -8.88
N ALA A 118 16.59 10.72 -9.17
CA ALA A 118 16.78 10.19 -10.53
C ALA A 118 15.77 10.81 -11.52
N GLY A 119 14.51 10.96 -11.07
CA GLY A 119 13.46 11.63 -11.83
C GLY A 119 13.78 13.11 -12.09
N LYS A 120 14.29 13.86 -11.09
CA LYS A 120 14.61 15.29 -11.22
C LYS A 120 15.78 15.53 -12.17
N ILE A 121 16.85 14.76 -12.06
CA ILE A 121 17.98 14.84 -12.99
C ILE A 121 17.48 14.63 -14.43
N THR A 122 16.69 13.57 -14.65
CA THR A 122 16.10 13.27 -15.97
C THR A 122 15.15 14.38 -16.44
N SER A 123 14.34 14.93 -15.54
CA SER A 123 13.40 16.03 -15.79
C SER A 123 14.10 17.27 -16.33
N ILE A 124 15.21 17.66 -15.70
CA ILE A 124 16.01 18.83 -16.12
C ILE A 124 16.63 18.59 -17.51
N ILE A 125 17.30 17.45 -17.70
CA ILE A 125 18.03 17.16 -18.95
C ILE A 125 17.10 17.05 -20.15
N LEU A 126 15.92 16.40 -19.97
CA LEU A 126 14.96 16.17 -21.06
C LEU A 126 13.86 17.22 -21.14
N ASN A 127 13.86 18.22 -20.25
CA ASN A 127 12.81 19.20 -20.11
C ASN A 127 11.40 18.57 -20.03
N LYS A 128 11.22 17.58 -19.13
CA LYS A 128 9.96 16.89 -18.93
C LYS A 128 9.45 17.10 -17.50
N PRO A 129 8.12 17.21 -17.29
CA PRO A 129 7.57 17.43 -15.95
C PRO A 129 7.79 16.21 -15.07
N LEU A 130 8.12 16.46 -13.79
CA LEU A 130 8.27 15.48 -12.73
C LEU A 130 7.10 15.54 -11.75
N ILE A 131 6.43 14.43 -11.58
CA ILE A 131 5.48 14.19 -10.49
C ILE A 131 6.16 13.32 -9.45
N TYR A 132 5.97 13.65 -8.16
CA TYR A 132 6.40 12.78 -7.07
C TYR A 132 5.20 12.33 -6.25
N GLU A 133 4.96 11.01 -6.22
CA GLU A 133 3.88 10.39 -5.44
C GLU A 133 4.41 9.90 -4.10
N VAL A 134 3.95 10.55 -3.02
CA VAL A 134 4.29 10.18 -1.63
C VAL A 134 3.29 9.13 -1.15
N ARG A 135 3.80 7.98 -0.71
CA ARG A 135 2.98 6.83 -0.27
C ARG A 135 3.03 6.56 1.23
N SER A 136 4.06 7.02 1.88
CA SER A 136 4.28 7.00 3.33
C SER A 136 5.45 7.91 3.63
N LEU A 137 5.59 8.31 4.89
CA LEU A 137 6.79 9.01 5.36
C LEU A 137 7.81 7.95 5.82
N TRP A 138 8.82 7.71 4.99
CA TRP A 138 9.77 6.62 5.26
C TRP A 138 10.72 6.96 6.42
N GLU A 139 10.93 8.22 6.72
CA GLU A 139 11.69 8.72 7.88
C GLU A 139 11.08 8.25 9.21
N GLU A 140 9.78 8.01 9.28
CA GLU A 140 9.11 7.48 10.47
C GLU A 140 9.53 6.04 10.85
N ARG A 141 10.33 5.40 10.00
CA ARG A 141 10.99 4.12 10.35
C ARG A 141 12.09 4.30 11.39
N PHE A 142 12.67 5.50 11.49
CA PHE A 142 13.69 5.80 12.47
C PHE A 142 13.02 6.19 13.78
N LYS A 143 13.01 5.25 14.73
CA LYS A 143 12.50 5.52 16.08
C LYS A 143 13.38 6.58 16.74
N ARG A 144 12.79 7.62 17.29
CA ARG A 144 13.48 8.72 17.98
C ARG A 144 13.94 8.31 19.39
N THR A 145 14.54 7.13 19.53
CA THR A 145 14.91 6.54 20.82
C THR A 145 16.30 6.93 21.30
N SER A 146 17.14 7.52 20.44
CA SER A 146 18.47 8.00 20.77
C SER A 146 18.78 9.28 20.01
N PHE A 147 19.79 10.05 20.48
CA PHE A 147 20.25 11.26 19.82
C PHE A 147 20.69 11.00 18.37
N LEU A 148 21.39 9.91 18.10
CA LEU A 148 21.81 9.53 16.75
C LEU A 148 20.59 9.26 15.85
N ASN A 149 19.60 8.51 16.35
CA ASN A 149 18.37 8.26 15.61
C ASN A 149 17.57 9.53 15.34
N TYR A 150 17.58 10.49 16.24
CA TYR A 150 16.98 11.81 16.02
C TYR A 150 17.67 12.58 14.89
N ILE A 151 19.02 12.58 14.83
CA ILE A 151 19.76 13.18 13.72
C ILE A 151 19.42 12.52 12.39
N ILE A 152 19.42 11.17 12.34
CA ILE A 152 19.07 10.41 11.14
C ILE A 152 17.64 10.73 10.70
N PHE A 153 16.70 10.77 11.62
CA PHE A 153 15.32 11.16 11.35
C PHE A 153 15.23 12.56 10.74
N SER A 154 15.86 13.55 11.38
CA SER A 154 15.84 14.96 10.94
C SER A 154 16.46 15.15 9.56
N PHE A 155 17.62 14.51 9.32
CA PHE A 155 18.27 14.52 8.01
C PHE A 155 17.41 13.84 6.93
N SER A 156 16.81 12.69 7.25
CA SER A 156 15.92 11.97 6.34
C SER A 156 14.68 12.77 5.99
N THR A 157 14.08 13.44 6.99
CA THR A 157 12.93 14.34 6.81
C THR A 157 13.29 15.53 5.91
N PHE A 158 14.46 16.13 6.15
CA PHE A 158 14.94 17.21 5.30
C PHE A 158 15.14 16.76 3.85
N LEU A 159 15.83 15.64 3.63
CA LEU A 159 16.13 15.11 2.31
C LEU A 159 14.84 14.76 1.53
N GLU A 160 13.91 14.07 2.17
CA GLU A 160 12.63 13.70 1.57
C GLU A 160 11.81 14.95 1.23
N THR A 161 11.74 15.91 2.16
CA THR A 161 11.02 17.18 1.96
C THR A 161 11.63 18.01 0.83
N PHE A 162 12.96 18.04 0.74
CA PHE A 162 13.66 18.71 -0.35
C PHE A 162 13.38 18.06 -1.70
N CYS A 163 13.38 16.72 -1.78
CA CYS A 163 13.01 15.99 -3.00
C CYS A 163 11.56 16.28 -3.42
N MET A 164 10.63 16.35 -2.46
CA MET A 164 9.25 16.76 -2.72
C MET A 164 9.18 18.20 -3.27
N PHE A 165 9.95 19.12 -2.70
CA PHE A 165 10.01 20.50 -3.15
C PHE A 165 10.51 20.63 -4.60
N LEU A 166 11.42 19.78 -5.04
CA LEU A 166 11.97 19.78 -6.40
C LEU A 166 11.00 19.26 -7.47
N ALA A 167 9.95 18.53 -7.10
CA ALA A 167 8.97 18.03 -8.07
C ALA A 167 8.08 19.15 -8.62
N ASP A 168 7.63 19.05 -9.86
CA ASP A 168 6.70 20.02 -10.46
C ASP A 168 5.30 19.87 -9.84
N HIS A 169 4.93 18.65 -9.43
CA HIS A 169 3.66 18.37 -8.76
C HIS A 169 3.80 17.21 -7.74
N LEU A 170 3.02 17.30 -6.66
CA LEU A 170 2.98 16.27 -5.62
C LEU A 170 1.65 15.52 -5.63
N ILE A 171 1.73 14.22 -5.37
CA ILE A 171 0.56 13.37 -5.14
C ILE A 171 0.71 12.73 -3.75
N ALA A 172 -0.37 12.77 -2.96
CA ALA A 172 -0.51 12.05 -1.71
C ALA A 172 -1.57 10.95 -1.85
N ILE A 173 -1.42 9.84 -1.10
CA ILE A 173 -2.34 8.71 -1.20
C ILE A 173 -3.62 8.87 -0.39
N ASN A 174 -3.71 9.89 0.46
CA ASN A 174 -4.91 10.22 1.23
C ASN A 174 -4.85 11.65 1.78
N GLN A 175 -5.96 12.13 2.39
CA GLN A 175 -6.05 13.47 2.92
C GLN A 175 -5.15 13.67 4.17
N ASN A 176 -5.03 12.68 5.04
CA ASN A 176 -4.19 12.76 6.22
C ASN A 176 -2.73 13.02 5.84
N LEU A 177 -2.22 12.25 4.88
CA LEU A 177 -0.86 12.46 4.37
C LEU A 177 -0.68 13.83 3.69
N LYS A 178 -1.67 14.29 2.93
CA LYS A 178 -1.65 15.64 2.33
C LYS A 178 -1.52 16.72 3.40
N ILE A 179 -2.33 16.66 4.46
CA ILE A 179 -2.28 17.62 5.57
C ILE A 179 -0.89 17.59 6.23
N GLU A 180 -0.37 16.39 6.51
CA GLU A 180 0.97 16.20 7.08
C GLU A 180 2.07 16.84 6.22
N LEU A 181 2.00 16.64 4.90
CA LEU A 181 2.95 17.26 3.97
C LEU A 181 2.81 18.79 3.93
N GLN A 182 1.59 19.32 3.99
CA GLN A 182 1.36 20.77 4.01
C GLN A 182 1.80 21.45 5.31
N ASN A 183 1.92 20.70 6.40
CA ASN A 183 2.49 21.20 7.67
C ASN A 183 4.01 21.41 7.58
N ARG A 184 4.69 20.86 6.59
CA ARG A 184 6.11 21.11 6.32
C ARG A 184 6.28 22.48 5.68
N LEU A 185 7.06 23.35 6.32
CA LEU A 185 7.15 24.78 5.99
C LEU A 185 7.34 25.06 4.49
N ILE A 186 8.29 24.37 3.84
CA ILE A 186 8.60 24.58 2.41
C ILE A 186 7.55 23.96 1.46
N LEU A 187 6.67 23.10 1.94
CA LEU A 187 5.59 22.49 1.15
C LEU A 187 4.23 23.16 1.34
N LYS A 188 4.10 24.09 2.30
CA LYS A 188 2.83 24.73 2.68
C LYS A 188 2.05 25.29 1.50
N LYS A 189 2.74 25.90 0.54
CA LYS A 189 2.15 26.51 -0.67
C LYS A 189 2.13 25.58 -1.90
N ARG A 190 2.61 24.33 -1.77
CA ARG A 190 2.66 23.39 -2.90
C ARG A 190 1.29 22.81 -3.18
N LYS A 191 0.97 22.67 -4.47
CA LYS A 191 -0.24 21.97 -4.90
C LYS A 191 -0.03 20.47 -4.75
N ILE A 192 -0.83 19.84 -3.90
CA ILE A 192 -0.82 18.40 -3.64
C ILE A 192 -2.17 17.84 -4.05
N THR A 193 -2.17 16.96 -5.06
CA THR A 193 -3.36 16.22 -5.46
C THR A 193 -3.46 14.94 -4.62
N VAL A 194 -4.63 14.62 -4.11
CA VAL A 194 -4.87 13.33 -3.48
C VAL A 194 -5.35 12.35 -4.55
N VAL A 195 -4.65 11.21 -4.65
CA VAL A 195 -5.09 10.05 -5.44
C VAL A 195 -5.11 8.85 -4.51
N GLU A 196 -6.28 8.54 -4.04
CA GLU A 196 -6.48 7.59 -2.96
C GLU A 196 -6.19 6.14 -3.36
N ASN A 197 -5.92 5.29 -2.35
CA ASN A 197 -5.90 3.85 -2.56
C ASN A 197 -7.26 3.38 -3.07
N ALA A 198 -7.25 2.46 -4.02
CA ALA A 198 -8.43 1.99 -4.73
C ALA A 198 -8.32 0.49 -5.05
N VAL A 199 -9.34 -0.07 -5.66
CA VAL A 199 -9.37 -1.44 -6.17
C VAL A 199 -9.63 -1.46 -7.67
N ASP A 200 -9.11 -2.47 -8.36
CA ASP A 200 -9.40 -2.74 -9.77
C ASP A 200 -10.62 -3.66 -9.86
N PHE A 201 -11.77 -3.09 -10.19
CA PHE A 201 -13.04 -3.82 -10.23
C PHE A 201 -13.10 -4.92 -11.31
N ASP A 202 -12.24 -4.88 -12.33
CA ASP A 202 -12.15 -5.98 -13.31
C ASP A 202 -11.61 -7.28 -12.68
N ARG A 203 -11.07 -7.20 -11.46
CA ARG A 203 -10.56 -8.34 -10.69
C ARG A 203 -11.46 -8.77 -9.55
N ILE A 204 -12.54 -8.02 -9.32
CA ILE A 204 -13.47 -8.30 -8.24
C ILE A 204 -14.51 -9.26 -8.74
N ILE A 205 -14.65 -10.38 -8.04
CA ILE A 205 -15.72 -11.33 -8.23
C ILE A 205 -16.46 -11.42 -6.91
N THR A 206 -17.73 -11.07 -6.93
CA THR A 206 -18.61 -11.18 -5.77
C THR A 206 -19.34 -12.52 -5.82
N SER A 207 -19.37 -13.24 -4.71
CA SER A 207 -20.22 -14.42 -4.53
C SER A 207 -21.27 -14.11 -3.46
N LYS A 208 -22.51 -14.55 -3.71
CA LYS A 208 -23.52 -14.52 -2.65
C LYS A 208 -23.18 -15.57 -1.60
N ASN A 209 -23.23 -15.17 -0.35
CA ASN A 209 -23.12 -16.13 0.74
C ASN A 209 -24.44 -16.91 0.85
N THR A 210 -24.35 -18.24 0.89
CA THR A 210 -25.48 -19.16 1.07
C THR A 210 -25.36 -19.98 2.36
N ARG A 211 -24.40 -19.62 3.24
CA ARG A 211 -24.13 -20.37 4.48
C ARG A 211 -25.13 -20.00 5.57
N SER A 212 -25.44 -20.98 6.40
CA SER A 212 -26.27 -20.78 7.60
C SER A 212 -25.50 -20.09 8.74
N GLU A 213 -24.18 -20.22 8.76
CA GLU A 213 -23.34 -19.66 9.81
C GLU A 213 -22.34 -18.65 9.24
N LEU A 214 -22.17 -17.52 9.93
CA LEU A 214 -21.23 -16.46 9.57
C LEU A 214 -19.79 -16.91 9.88
N VAL A 215 -18.90 -16.69 8.94
CA VAL A 215 -17.45 -16.98 9.06
C VAL A 215 -16.69 -15.67 9.16
N PHE A 216 -15.98 -15.49 10.26
CA PHE A 216 -15.05 -14.40 10.44
C PHE A 216 -13.70 -14.72 9.78
N GLY A 217 -12.96 -13.69 9.38
CA GLY A 217 -11.66 -13.94 8.82
C GLY A 217 -10.73 -12.72 8.80
N TYR A 218 -9.46 -13.04 8.58
CA TYR A 218 -8.40 -12.09 8.33
C TYR A 218 -7.58 -12.55 7.13
N ILE A 219 -7.21 -11.62 6.26
CA ILE A 219 -6.32 -11.88 5.12
C ILE A 219 -5.17 -10.87 5.16
N GLY A 220 -3.93 -11.34 5.33
CA GLY A 220 -2.77 -10.45 5.30
C GLY A 220 -1.53 -10.95 6.01
N THR A 221 -0.53 -10.07 6.15
CA THR A 221 0.71 -10.38 6.86
C THR A 221 0.48 -10.48 8.36
N LEU A 222 1.00 -11.53 9.00
CA LEU A 222 0.89 -11.74 10.44
C LEU A 222 2.02 -10.98 11.15
N SER A 223 1.83 -9.67 11.33
CA SER A 223 2.79 -8.78 11.97
C SER A 223 2.21 -8.10 13.22
N PRO A 224 3.05 -7.61 14.16
CA PRO A 224 2.57 -7.00 15.42
C PRO A 224 1.61 -5.83 15.24
N ILE A 225 1.75 -5.08 14.14
CA ILE A 225 0.93 -3.89 13.85
C ILE A 225 -0.51 -4.26 13.48
N GLU A 226 -0.74 -5.48 12.99
CA GLU A 226 -2.06 -5.95 12.57
C GLU A 226 -2.96 -6.34 13.76
N GLY A 227 -2.40 -6.53 14.97
CA GLY A 227 -3.15 -6.67 16.21
C GLY A 227 -3.92 -7.98 16.38
N LEU A 228 -3.57 -9.04 15.65
CA LEU A 228 -4.32 -10.31 15.64
C LEU A 228 -4.38 -11.03 17.00
N ASN A 229 -3.43 -10.75 17.87
CA ASN A 229 -3.50 -11.25 19.26
C ASN A 229 -4.79 -10.79 19.96
N LEU A 230 -5.20 -9.53 19.78
CA LEU A 230 -6.44 -9.00 20.33
C LEU A 230 -7.67 -9.74 19.78
N LEU A 231 -7.68 -10.04 18.47
CA LEU A 231 -8.78 -10.77 17.85
C LEU A 231 -8.90 -12.21 18.37
N ILE A 232 -7.77 -12.91 18.52
CA ILE A 232 -7.75 -14.28 19.05
C ILE A 232 -8.23 -14.28 20.52
N GLU A 233 -7.79 -13.30 21.31
CA GLU A 233 -8.20 -13.14 22.70
C GLU A 233 -9.72 -12.91 22.80
N ALA A 234 -10.29 -12.02 21.99
CA ALA A 234 -11.73 -11.81 21.92
C ALA A 234 -12.52 -13.08 21.55
N PHE A 235 -12.04 -13.85 20.57
CA PHE A 235 -12.64 -15.13 20.19
C PHE A 235 -12.58 -16.18 21.30
N ASN A 236 -11.46 -16.24 22.05
CA ASN A 236 -11.31 -17.14 23.18
C ASN A 236 -12.25 -16.76 24.32
N ASN A 237 -12.34 -15.48 24.65
CA ASN A 237 -13.19 -14.98 25.76
C ASN A 237 -14.68 -15.21 25.48
N LEU A 238 -15.11 -14.91 24.26
CA LEU A 238 -16.52 -15.03 23.86
C LEU A 238 -16.94 -16.47 23.58
N ASN A 239 -15.96 -17.39 23.43
CA ASN A 239 -16.19 -18.80 23.07
C ASN A 239 -17.20 -18.95 21.91
N LEU A 240 -17.01 -18.15 20.84
CA LEU A 240 -17.93 -18.10 19.71
C LEU A 240 -17.95 -19.45 18.97
N PRO A 241 -19.12 -19.97 18.59
CA PRO A 241 -19.24 -21.19 17.77
C PRO A 241 -18.76 -20.95 16.33
N ASN A 242 -18.73 -19.69 15.90
CA ASN A 242 -18.35 -19.27 14.56
C ASN A 242 -16.86 -19.54 14.28
N LYS A 243 -16.53 -19.85 13.03
CA LYS A 243 -15.13 -20.01 12.61
C LYS A 243 -14.44 -18.67 12.41
N LEU A 244 -13.16 -18.62 12.79
CA LEU A 244 -12.22 -17.56 12.44
C LEU A 244 -11.14 -18.13 11.52
N LEU A 245 -11.14 -17.73 10.24
CA LEU A 245 -10.15 -18.15 9.25
C LEU A 245 -9.04 -17.09 9.12
N ILE A 246 -7.79 -17.49 9.35
CA ILE A 246 -6.63 -16.60 9.27
C ILE A 246 -5.76 -17.01 8.07
N PHE A 247 -5.78 -16.18 7.02
CA PHE A 247 -4.96 -16.35 5.82
C PHE A 247 -3.75 -15.42 5.87
N GLY A 248 -2.57 -15.99 5.79
CA GLY A 248 -1.34 -15.23 5.75
C GLY A 248 -0.16 -15.93 6.42
N ASP A 249 0.95 -15.20 6.45
CA ASP A 249 2.20 -15.62 7.07
C ASP A 249 2.91 -14.40 7.66
N GLY A 250 3.81 -14.61 8.61
CA GLY A 250 4.58 -13.53 9.22
C GLY A 250 5.19 -13.88 10.56
N ILE A 251 5.94 -12.95 11.11
CA ILE A 251 6.75 -13.16 12.32
C ILE A 251 5.92 -13.49 13.58
N GLN A 252 4.61 -13.23 13.56
CA GLN A 252 3.70 -13.53 14.68
C GLN A 252 3.05 -14.92 14.57
N LEU A 253 3.21 -15.66 13.47
CA LEU A 253 2.47 -16.91 13.22
C LEU A 253 2.53 -17.89 14.40
N GLU A 254 3.73 -18.20 14.86
CA GLU A 254 3.92 -19.19 15.95
C GLU A 254 3.32 -18.71 17.29
N ASN A 255 3.43 -17.42 17.58
CA ASN A 255 2.83 -16.83 18.77
C ASN A 255 1.30 -16.86 18.71
N LEU A 256 0.72 -16.54 17.55
CA LEU A 256 -0.73 -16.54 17.35
C LEU A 256 -1.32 -17.96 17.43
N LYS A 257 -0.62 -18.96 16.89
CA LYS A 257 -1.00 -20.40 17.03
C LYS A 257 -1.00 -20.85 18.49
N LYS A 258 0.01 -20.45 19.27
CA LYS A 258 0.05 -20.76 20.71
C LYS A 258 -1.14 -20.13 21.45
N LEU A 259 -1.46 -18.87 21.14
CA LEU A 259 -2.56 -18.14 21.76
C LEU A 259 -3.93 -18.76 21.46
N SER A 260 -4.10 -19.37 20.29
CA SER A 260 -5.34 -19.99 19.84
C SER A 260 -5.45 -21.50 20.14
N ALA A 261 -4.46 -22.12 20.80
CA ALA A 261 -4.35 -23.57 20.93
C ALA A 261 -5.55 -24.24 21.63
N SER A 262 -6.27 -23.52 22.49
CA SER A 262 -7.46 -24.00 23.20
C SER A 262 -8.77 -23.84 22.41
N ASN A 263 -8.74 -23.17 21.23
CA ASN A 263 -9.93 -22.84 20.45
C ASN A 263 -9.85 -23.43 19.04
N SER A 264 -10.51 -24.56 18.82
CA SER A 264 -10.53 -25.27 17.53
C SER A 264 -11.26 -24.50 16.40
N ASN A 265 -12.03 -23.49 16.73
CA ASN A 265 -12.72 -22.64 15.74
C ASN A 265 -11.79 -21.63 15.07
N ILE A 266 -10.58 -21.41 15.59
CA ILE A 266 -9.57 -20.54 15.01
C ILE A 266 -8.64 -21.34 14.10
N ILE A 267 -8.72 -21.13 12.79
CA ILE A 267 -8.07 -21.96 11.78
C ILE A 267 -7.07 -21.12 10.98
N PHE A 268 -5.79 -21.50 11.00
CA PHE A 268 -4.74 -20.88 10.18
C PHE A 268 -4.66 -21.59 8.82
N GLN A 269 -4.97 -20.86 7.76
CA GLN A 269 -4.97 -21.35 6.38
C GLN A 269 -3.60 -21.20 5.68
N GLY A 270 -2.65 -20.55 6.35
CA GLY A 270 -1.32 -20.32 5.80
C GLY A 270 -1.28 -19.21 4.73
N LYS A 271 -0.12 -19.12 4.08
CA LYS A 271 0.12 -18.12 3.02
C LYS A 271 -0.63 -18.49 1.76
N ILE A 272 -1.32 -17.52 1.17
CA ILE A 272 -2.03 -17.66 -0.10
C ILE A 272 -1.36 -16.84 -1.22
N SER A 273 -1.47 -17.31 -2.44
CA SER A 273 -1.04 -16.58 -3.65
C SER A 273 -2.09 -15.54 -4.07
N SER A 274 -1.69 -14.60 -4.94
CA SER A 274 -2.64 -13.63 -5.49
C SER A 274 -3.79 -14.25 -6.29
N SER A 275 -3.59 -15.44 -6.85
CA SER A 275 -4.64 -16.20 -7.57
C SER A 275 -5.62 -16.88 -6.63
N GLU A 276 -5.25 -17.11 -5.38
CA GLU A 276 -6.08 -17.77 -4.37
C GLU A 276 -6.86 -16.78 -3.48
N ILE A 277 -6.54 -15.49 -3.61
CA ILE A 277 -7.13 -14.45 -2.74
C ILE A 277 -8.66 -14.41 -2.86
N LEU A 278 -9.18 -14.64 -4.07
CA LEU A 278 -10.62 -14.73 -4.32
C LEU A 278 -11.25 -15.91 -3.59
N LYS A 279 -10.59 -17.08 -3.60
CA LYS A 279 -11.07 -18.27 -2.88
C LYS A 279 -11.11 -18.02 -1.38
N ALA A 280 -10.16 -17.25 -0.84
CA ALA A 280 -10.14 -16.87 0.56
C ALA A 280 -11.31 -15.93 0.91
N TYR A 281 -11.55 -14.87 0.11
CA TYR A 281 -12.73 -14.02 0.32
C TYR A 281 -14.04 -14.79 0.25
N ASN A 282 -14.16 -15.78 -0.64
CA ASN A 282 -15.37 -16.60 -0.76
C ASN A 282 -15.64 -17.49 0.48
N GLN A 283 -14.64 -17.73 1.32
CA GLN A 283 -14.78 -18.50 2.56
C GLN A 283 -15.12 -17.64 3.78
N ILE A 284 -15.08 -16.31 3.67
CA ILE A 284 -15.26 -15.36 4.76
C ILE A 284 -16.51 -14.51 4.48
N ASP A 285 -17.21 -14.14 5.53
CA ASP A 285 -18.36 -13.24 5.49
C ASP A 285 -18.02 -11.89 6.13
N ILE A 286 -17.24 -11.93 7.18
CA ILE A 286 -16.86 -10.77 8.00
C ILE A 286 -15.34 -10.70 8.09
N ILE A 287 -14.75 -9.64 7.57
CA ILE A 287 -13.32 -9.37 7.71
C ILE A 287 -13.08 -8.54 8.97
N VAL A 288 -12.15 -8.99 9.81
CA VAL A 288 -11.75 -8.26 11.02
C VAL A 288 -10.32 -7.74 10.88
N ASN A 289 -10.14 -6.44 11.01
CA ASN A 289 -8.86 -5.74 10.90
C ASN A 289 -8.52 -4.99 12.21
N PRO A 290 -7.98 -5.68 13.25
CA PRO A 290 -7.80 -5.13 14.59
C PRO A 290 -6.47 -4.37 14.75
N ARG A 291 -6.13 -3.52 13.77
CA ARG A 291 -4.83 -2.86 13.69
C ARG A 291 -4.53 -2.00 14.91
N LYS A 292 -3.29 -2.10 15.41
CA LYS A 292 -2.80 -1.26 16.50
C LYS A 292 -2.61 0.18 16.01
N SER A 293 -2.94 1.14 16.88
CA SER A 293 -2.67 2.56 16.59
C SER A 293 -1.17 2.80 16.54
N SER A 294 -0.74 3.42 15.47
CA SER A 294 0.63 3.86 15.24
C SER A 294 0.61 4.98 14.21
N TYR A 295 1.72 5.70 14.07
CA TYR A 295 1.84 6.70 13.01
C TYR A 295 1.49 6.12 11.63
N LEU A 296 2.03 4.94 11.30
CA LEU A 296 1.79 4.29 10.01
C LEU A 296 0.32 3.94 9.78
N THR A 297 -0.35 3.37 10.78
CA THR A 297 -1.77 2.95 10.65
C THR A 297 -2.73 4.13 10.64
N ASN A 298 -2.33 5.24 11.25
CA ASN A 298 -3.10 6.48 11.22
C ASN A 298 -2.91 7.27 9.90
N SER A 299 -1.75 7.13 9.25
CA SER A 299 -1.40 7.91 8.05
C SER A 299 -1.66 7.17 6.74
N VAL A 300 -1.77 5.83 6.75
CA VAL A 300 -1.86 5.02 5.53
C VAL A 300 -3.15 4.22 5.48
N THR A 301 -3.95 4.47 4.46
CA THR A 301 -5.19 3.73 4.16
C THR A 301 -4.87 2.33 3.64
N PRO A 302 -5.34 1.24 4.28
CA PRO A 302 -4.99 -0.12 3.90
C PRO A 302 -5.75 -0.60 2.66
N LEU A 303 -5.05 -1.24 1.71
CA LEU A 303 -5.66 -1.81 0.51
C LEU A 303 -6.59 -2.99 0.83
N LYS A 304 -6.22 -3.83 1.82
CA LYS A 304 -6.99 -5.04 2.17
C LYS A 304 -8.43 -4.75 2.63
N THR A 305 -8.65 -3.62 3.30
CA THR A 305 -10.00 -3.19 3.70
C THR A 305 -10.82 -2.76 2.50
N ILE A 306 -10.21 -2.03 1.55
CA ILE A 306 -10.86 -1.64 0.30
C ILE A 306 -11.23 -2.89 -0.52
N GLU A 307 -10.32 -3.87 -0.61
CA GLU A 307 -10.55 -5.15 -1.29
C GLU A 307 -11.68 -5.94 -0.63
N ALA A 308 -11.71 -6.03 0.71
CA ALA A 308 -12.77 -6.71 1.45
C ALA A 308 -14.16 -6.12 1.15
N MET A 309 -14.28 -4.78 1.24
CA MET A 309 -15.53 -4.07 0.94
C MET A 309 -15.94 -4.26 -0.53
N ALA A 310 -14.98 -4.28 -1.47
CA ALA A 310 -15.24 -4.53 -2.89
C ALA A 310 -15.69 -5.98 -3.15
N HIS A 311 -15.21 -6.95 -2.36
CA HIS A 311 -15.67 -8.34 -2.39
C HIS A 311 -16.98 -8.57 -1.63
N LYS A 312 -17.69 -7.50 -1.27
CA LYS A 312 -18.96 -7.56 -0.51
C LYS A 312 -18.81 -8.31 0.82
N LYS A 313 -17.75 -7.99 1.57
CA LYS A 313 -17.57 -8.50 2.94
C LYS A 313 -17.84 -7.39 3.93
N LEU A 314 -18.57 -7.72 5.00
CA LEU A 314 -18.68 -6.80 6.13
C LEU A 314 -17.29 -6.63 6.76
N VAL A 315 -16.94 -5.40 7.15
CA VAL A 315 -15.68 -5.11 7.79
C VAL A 315 -15.88 -4.60 9.21
N ILE A 316 -15.22 -5.27 10.16
CA ILE A 316 -15.00 -4.79 11.52
C ILE A 316 -13.54 -4.31 11.58
N ALA A 317 -13.28 -3.09 12.00
CA ALA A 317 -11.93 -2.54 12.04
C ALA A 317 -11.69 -1.66 13.26
N SER A 318 -10.43 -1.60 13.70
CA SER A 318 -10.03 -0.59 14.70
C SER A 318 -10.12 0.82 14.14
N ASP A 319 -10.40 1.80 15.00
CA ASP A 319 -10.63 3.22 14.66
C ASP A 319 -9.37 4.01 14.34
N VAL A 320 -8.34 3.36 13.77
CA VAL A 320 -7.13 4.04 13.29
C VAL A 320 -7.42 4.93 12.08
N GLY A 321 -6.64 6.00 11.91
CA GLY A 321 -6.91 7.02 10.90
C GLY A 321 -7.12 6.50 9.47
N GLY A 322 -6.31 5.53 9.04
CA GLY A 322 -6.47 4.89 7.73
C GLY A 322 -7.77 4.08 7.56
N MET A 323 -8.39 3.60 8.66
CA MET A 323 -9.68 2.91 8.64
C MET A 323 -10.84 3.91 8.68
N LYS A 324 -10.74 4.97 9.49
CA LYS A 324 -11.76 6.04 9.57
C LYS A 324 -12.00 6.74 8.21
N GLU A 325 -11.01 6.73 7.32
CA GLU A 325 -11.20 7.25 5.96
C GLU A 325 -12.09 6.35 5.08
N LEU A 326 -12.16 5.05 5.39
CA LEU A 326 -12.88 4.07 4.58
C LEU A 326 -14.24 3.72 5.15
N ILE A 327 -14.31 3.62 6.47
CA ILE A 327 -15.48 3.09 7.18
C ILE A 327 -16.21 4.24 7.85
N LYS A 328 -17.45 4.42 7.46
CA LYS A 328 -18.44 5.19 8.23
C LYS A 328 -19.09 4.22 9.19
N ASP A 329 -18.82 4.43 10.47
CA ASP A 329 -19.29 3.56 11.54
C ASP A 329 -20.81 3.39 11.47
N ASP A 330 -21.26 2.15 11.65
CA ASP A 330 -22.66 1.74 11.56
C ASP A 330 -23.37 2.03 10.22
N GLN A 331 -22.62 2.36 9.17
CA GLN A 331 -23.16 2.57 7.82
C GLN A 331 -22.49 1.70 6.76
N THR A 332 -21.15 1.63 6.76
CA THR A 332 -20.36 0.88 5.78
C THR A 332 -19.45 -0.18 6.43
N GLY A 333 -19.60 -0.39 7.72
CA GLY A 333 -18.84 -1.32 8.54
C GLY A 333 -18.92 -0.91 10.01
N ILE A 334 -18.18 -1.59 10.86
CA ILE A 334 -18.16 -1.34 12.31
C ILE A 334 -16.75 -0.94 12.72
N LEU A 335 -16.64 0.16 13.45
CA LEU A 335 -15.41 0.61 14.07
C LEU A 335 -15.42 0.31 15.57
N PHE A 336 -14.27 -0.11 16.09
CA PHE A 336 -14.02 -0.24 17.52
C PHE A 336 -12.73 0.47 17.91
N LYS A 337 -12.59 0.85 19.16
CA LYS A 337 -11.40 1.55 19.65
C LYS A 337 -10.17 0.69 19.60
N SER A 338 -9.12 1.17 18.93
CA SER A 338 -7.87 0.44 18.73
C SER A 338 -7.21 0.00 20.03
N GLY A 339 -6.97 -1.30 20.16
CA GLY A 339 -6.36 -1.91 21.35
C GLY A 339 -7.31 -2.19 22.50
N ASP A 340 -8.59 -1.91 22.34
CA ASP A 340 -9.62 -2.14 23.35
C ASP A 340 -10.33 -3.48 23.10
N LEU A 341 -10.07 -4.46 23.97
CA LEU A 341 -10.60 -5.82 23.86
C LEU A 341 -12.14 -5.83 24.01
N PHE A 342 -12.66 -5.10 24.98
CA PHE A 342 -14.10 -5.03 25.26
C PHE A 342 -14.87 -4.45 24.07
N GLU A 343 -14.37 -3.37 23.48
CA GLU A 343 -14.99 -2.77 22.29
C GLU A 343 -14.94 -3.72 21.07
N LEU A 344 -13.87 -4.51 20.91
CA LEU A 344 -13.81 -5.54 19.86
C LEU A 344 -14.82 -6.66 20.11
N GLU A 345 -14.92 -7.17 21.34
CA GLU A 345 -15.90 -8.20 21.72
C GLU A 345 -17.34 -7.72 21.44
N LYS A 346 -17.65 -6.49 21.83
CA LYS A 346 -18.93 -5.84 21.55
C LYS A 346 -19.22 -5.71 20.06
N ALA A 347 -18.20 -5.37 19.24
CA ALA A 347 -18.34 -5.27 17.79
C ALA A 347 -18.60 -6.64 17.14
N LEU A 348 -17.96 -7.72 17.63
CA LEU A 348 -18.20 -9.08 17.18
C LEU A 348 -19.62 -9.54 17.49
N LEU A 349 -20.10 -9.34 18.73
CA LEU A 349 -21.46 -9.69 19.14
C LEU A 349 -22.51 -8.88 18.37
N LYS A 350 -22.29 -7.58 18.19
CA LYS A 350 -23.21 -6.71 17.43
C LYS A 350 -23.50 -7.25 16.03
N VAL A 351 -22.48 -7.77 15.33
CA VAL A 351 -22.67 -8.35 13.99
C VAL A 351 -23.52 -9.62 14.05
N LEU A 352 -23.36 -10.44 15.07
CA LEU A 352 -24.15 -11.67 15.23
C LEU A 352 -25.62 -11.39 15.58
N GLU A 353 -25.92 -10.26 16.21
CA GLU A 353 -27.25 -9.81 16.59
C GLU A 353 -27.94 -8.97 15.49
N THR A 354 -27.18 -8.50 14.49
CA THR A 354 -27.71 -7.61 13.44
C THR A 354 -28.47 -8.41 12.39
N ASN A 355 -29.76 -8.09 12.21
CA ASN A 355 -30.65 -8.77 11.26
C ASN A 355 -30.37 -8.39 9.78
N ASP A 356 -29.89 -7.19 9.50
CA ASP A 356 -29.64 -6.69 8.14
C ASP A 356 -28.16 -6.31 7.94
N LEU A 357 -27.33 -7.33 7.76
CA LEU A 357 -25.92 -7.14 7.39
C LEU A 357 -25.76 -6.67 5.93
N ASN A 358 -26.75 -6.94 5.07
CA ASN A 358 -26.67 -6.61 3.64
C ASN A 358 -26.65 -5.10 3.43
N SER A 359 -27.34 -4.32 4.25
CA SER A 359 -27.33 -2.88 4.17
C SER A 359 -25.90 -2.30 4.34
N PHE A 360 -25.15 -2.78 5.34
CA PHE A 360 -23.74 -2.39 5.53
C PHE A 360 -22.87 -2.76 4.34
N ILE A 361 -23.05 -3.99 3.85
CA ILE A 361 -22.24 -4.56 2.76
C ILE A 361 -22.50 -3.80 1.45
N ASP A 362 -23.75 -3.53 1.11
CA ASP A 362 -24.10 -2.82 -0.12
C ASP A 362 -23.70 -1.33 -0.05
N ASN A 363 -23.89 -0.67 1.08
CA ASN A 363 -23.41 0.69 1.30
C ASN A 363 -21.87 0.78 1.17
N ALA A 364 -21.14 -0.19 1.74
CA ALA A 364 -19.69 -0.27 1.65
C ALA A 364 -19.23 -0.49 0.21
N TYR A 365 -19.84 -1.45 -0.49
CA TYR A 365 -19.56 -1.75 -1.89
C TYR A 365 -19.80 -0.53 -2.79
N ASP A 366 -20.95 0.12 -2.64
CA ASP A 366 -21.32 1.32 -3.40
C ASP A 366 -20.34 2.47 -3.18
N TYR A 367 -19.92 2.70 -1.93
CA TYR A 367 -18.91 3.69 -1.60
C TYR A 367 -17.58 3.39 -2.32
N ILE A 368 -17.09 2.15 -2.22
CA ILE A 368 -15.84 1.73 -2.85
C ILE A 368 -15.94 1.82 -4.37
N TYR A 369 -17.03 1.35 -4.96
CA TYR A 369 -17.24 1.43 -6.41
C TYR A 369 -17.19 2.85 -6.95
N LYS A 370 -17.84 3.79 -6.27
CA LYS A 370 -17.94 5.20 -6.67
C LYS A 370 -16.66 5.98 -6.38
N GLN A 371 -16.01 5.74 -5.24
CA GLN A 371 -14.94 6.61 -4.73
C GLN A 371 -13.55 5.98 -4.77
N ARG A 372 -13.43 4.65 -4.74
CA ARG A 372 -12.16 3.92 -4.60
C ARG A 372 -11.92 2.98 -5.79
N ASN A 373 -12.02 3.50 -7.00
CA ASN A 373 -11.91 2.75 -8.26
C ASN A 373 -10.67 3.20 -9.06
N TRP A 374 -9.77 2.27 -9.38
CA TRP A 374 -8.54 2.58 -10.11
C TRP A 374 -8.79 3.15 -11.52
N TYR A 375 -9.88 2.77 -12.18
CA TYR A 375 -10.24 3.34 -13.47
C TYR A 375 -10.53 4.86 -13.37
N HIS A 376 -11.22 5.29 -12.30
CA HIS A 376 -11.45 6.71 -12.04
C HIS A 376 -10.15 7.44 -11.67
N ASN A 377 -9.32 6.83 -10.85
CA ASN A 377 -8.00 7.37 -10.51
C ASN A 377 -7.09 7.49 -11.72
N ALA A 378 -7.12 6.53 -12.65
CA ALA A 378 -6.35 6.61 -13.89
C ALA A 378 -6.74 7.83 -14.75
N LYS A 379 -8.04 8.16 -14.84
CA LYS A 379 -8.52 9.39 -15.51
C LYS A 379 -8.00 10.65 -14.82
N LEU A 380 -7.95 10.67 -13.48
CA LEU A 380 -7.39 11.77 -12.71
C LEU A 380 -5.90 11.95 -13.00
N TYR A 381 -5.13 10.86 -13.00
CA TYR A 381 -3.72 10.88 -13.40
C TYR A 381 -3.54 11.41 -14.83
N LYS A 382 -4.32 10.91 -15.80
CA LYS A 382 -4.23 11.35 -17.20
C LYS A 382 -4.48 12.85 -17.34
N LYS A 383 -5.50 13.39 -16.65
CA LYS A 383 -5.78 14.84 -16.62
C LYS A 383 -4.60 15.63 -16.06
N LEU A 384 -3.99 15.15 -14.96
CA LEU A 384 -2.83 15.80 -14.35
C LEU A 384 -1.62 15.77 -15.29
N TYR A 385 -1.31 14.62 -15.90
CA TYR A 385 -0.21 14.48 -16.87
C TYR A 385 -0.37 15.41 -18.07
N SER A 386 -1.59 15.47 -18.64
CA SER A 386 -1.88 16.34 -19.78
C SER A 386 -1.69 17.82 -19.43
N LYS A 387 -2.15 18.23 -18.25
CA LYS A 387 -1.96 19.61 -17.76
C LYS A 387 -0.49 19.98 -17.62
N LEU A 388 0.32 19.09 -17.04
CA LEU A 388 1.74 19.35 -16.80
C LEU A 388 2.56 19.29 -18.11
N LYS A 389 2.21 18.38 -19.04
CA LYS A 389 2.84 18.32 -20.35
C LYS A 389 2.63 19.59 -21.16
N ASN A 390 1.44 20.17 -21.13
CA ASN A 390 1.08 21.37 -21.89
C ASN A 390 1.55 22.67 -21.22
N GLY A 391 1.92 22.63 -19.96
CA GLY A 391 2.43 23.77 -19.19
C GLY A 391 3.96 23.91 -19.17
N LYS A 392 4.65 22.99 -19.82
CA LYS A 392 6.08 23.02 -20.14
C LYS A 392 6.26 22.97 -21.65
#